data_8e246dfa3c67e91b09e6c47778b8ffb0
#
_entry.id   8e246dfa3c67e91b09e6c47778b8ffb0
#
_cell.length_a   1.000
_cell.length_b   1.000
_cell.length_c   1.000
_cell.angle_alpha   90.00
_cell.angle_beta   90.00
_cell.angle_gamma   90.00
#
_symmetry.space_group_name_H-M   'P 1'
#
loop_
_entity.id
_entity.type
_entity.pdbx_description
1 polymer ?
#
loop_
_entity_poly.entity_id
_entity_poly.type
_entity_poly.pdbx_seq_one_letter_code
_entity_poly.pdbx_strand_id
1 'polypeptide(L)'
;MSMHIKLKYGNTNTFFIRGMSGNLLVDTDYAGTLPAFYRAIKDYKIKVSDITYILATHYHPDHIGLISELMNQGVKLLVIDIQYSHIHFADNIFARDKKLAYEPIHVDNAIIIST
;
A
#
# COMPACT_ATOMS: atom_id res chain seq x y z
N MET A 1 10.85 5.52 22.07
CA MET A 1 9.40 5.34 21.91
C MET A 1 9.08 4.81 20.51
N SER A 2 8.26 3.78 20.43
CA SER A 2 7.86 3.24 19.14
C SER A 2 6.95 4.21 18.43
N MET A 3 7.24 4.49 17.14
CA MET A 3 6.46 5.36 16.29
C MET A 3 5.73 4.57 15.20
N HIS A 4 5.63 3.24 15.38
CA HIS A 4 4.99 2.40 14.38
C HIS A 4 3.84 1.62 14.98
N ILE A 5 2.86 1.33 14.13
CA ILE A 5 1.68 0.54 14.45
C ILE A 5 1.60 -0.60 13.44
N LYS A 6 1.47 -1.83 13.94
CA LYS A 6 1.26 -2.99 13.08
C LYS A 6 -0.23 -3.20 12.89
N LEU A 7 -0.65 -3.24 11.63
CA LEU A 7 -2.02 -3.51 11.22
C LEU A 7 -2.08 -4.89 10.57
N LYS A 8 -3.11 -5.64 10.88
CA LYS A 8 -3.37 -6.91 10.19
C LYS A 8 -4.87 -7.02 9.97
N TYR A 9 -5.28 -6.84 8.73
CA TYR A 9 -6.69 -6.87 8.33
C TYR A 9 -6.98 -7.96 7.29
N GLY A 10 -5.97 -8.74 6.98
CA GLY A 10 -5.99 -9.89 6.08
C GLY A 10 -4.87 -10.84 6.48
N ASN A 11 -4.05 -11.23 5.52
CA ASN A 11 -2.95 -12.18 5.73
C ASN A 11 -1.59 -11.52 5.91
N THR A 12 -1.46 -10.26 5.53
CA THR A 12 -0.18 -9.54 5.50
C THR A 12 -0.10 -8.56 6.67
N ASN A 13 1.08 -8.48 7.27
CA ASN A 13 1.35 -7.43 8.26
C ASN A 13 1.63 -6.12 7.53
N THR A 14 0.86 -5.09 7.88
CA THR A 14 1.01 -3.74 7.38
C THR A 14 1.51 -2.86 8.51
N PHE A 15 2.43 -1.95 8.21
CA PHE A 15 2.99 -1.08 9.24
C PHE A 15 2.70 0.38 8.90
N PHE A 16 2.17 1.11 9.88
CA PHE A 16 2.01 2.56 9.79
C PHE A 16 3.07 3.21 10.66
N ILE A 17 3.94 4.01 10.05
CA ILE A 17 5.09 4.60 10.71
C ILE A 17 4.95 6.12 10.68
N ARG A 18 4.92 6.76 11.86
CA ARG A 18 4.85 8.20 11.97
C ARG A 18 6.25 8.80 11.83
N GLY A 19 6.36 9.87 11.04
CA GLY A 19 7.60 10.58 10.83
C GLY A 19 7.39 12.07 10.82
N MET A 20 8.47 12.83 10.97
CA MET A 20 8.41 14.29 11.01
C MET A 20 8.06 14.90 9.66
N SER A 21 8.47 14.26 8.57
CA SER A 21 8.23 14.75 7.21
C SER A 21 7.06 14.05 6.53
N GLY A 22 6.31 13.25 7.26
CA GLY A 22 5.18 12.52 6.73
C GLY A 22 5.09 11.13 7.34
N ASN A 23 3.95 10.50 7.16
CA ASN A 23 3.69 9.18 7.69
C ASN A 23 3.74 8.15 6.56
N LEU A 24 4.35 7.01 6.84
CA LEU A 24 4.60 5.95 5.87
C LEU A 24 3.74 4.73 6.17
N LEU A 25 3.07 4.21 5.15
CA LEU A 25 2.42 2.91 5.22
C LEU A 25 3.31 1.90 4.48
N VAL A 26 3.67 0.80 5.15
CA VAL A 26 4.50 -0.25 4.55
C VAL A 26 3.62 -1.46 4.28
N ASP A 27 3.49 -1.81 3.02
CA ASP A 27 2.66 -2.89 2.51
C ASP A 27 1.15 -2.65 2.70
N THR A 28 0.38 -3.32 1.87
CA THR A 28 -1.07 -3.44 2.04
C THR A 28 -1.41 -4.93 2.09
N ASP A 29 -2.61 -5.28 1.74
CA ASP A 29 -3.03 -6.66 1.65
C ASP A 29 -3.57 -6.92 0.24
N TYR A 30 -4.29 -8.01 0.06
CA TYR A 30 -4.82 -8.42 -1.23
C TYR A 30 -5.87 -7.43 -1.74
N ALA A 31 -6.11 -7.42 -3.05
CA ALA A 31 -7.18 -6.62 -3.62
C ALA A 31 -8.53 -7.00 -3.01
N GLY A 32 -9.42 -6.01 -2.85
CA GLY A 32 -10.73 -6.24 -2.26
C GLY A 32 -10.78 -6.11 -0.74
N THR A 33 -9.65 -5.84 -0.09
CA THR A 33 -9.60 -5.73 1.38
C THR A 33 -9.71 -4.29 1.89
N LEU A 34 -10.02 -3.32 1.01
CA LEU A 34 -10.10 -1.92 1.42
C LEU A 34 -11.07 -1.66 2.58
N PRO A 35 -12.27 -2.24 2.61
CA PRO A 35 -13.15 -2.06 3.76
C PRO A 35 -12.54 -2.56 5.08
N ALA A 36 -11.83 -3.69 5.03
CA ALA A 36 -11.14 -4.22 6.22
C ALA A 36 -10.00 -3.29 6.63
N PHE A 37 -9.28 -2.71 5.66
CA PHE A 37 -8.25 -1.71 5.94
C PHE A 37 -8.84 -0.50 6.66
N TYR A 38 -9.95 0.02 6.17
CA TYR A 38 -10.61 1.17 6.81
C TYR A 38 -10.99 0.87 8.26
N ARG A 39 -11.51 -0.32 8.53
CA ARG A 39 -11.85 -0.72 9.91
C ARG A 39 -10.60 -0.79 10.78
N ALA A 40 -9.52 -1.32 10.24
CA ALA A 40 -8.27 -1.47 11.00
C ALA A 40 -7.68 -0.11 11.38
N ILE A 41 -7.59 0.84 10.44
CA ILE A 41 -7.02 2.15 10.76
C ILE A 41 -7.92 2.96 11.69
N LYS A 42 -9.24 2.77 11.59
CA LYS A 42 -10.20 3.46 12.46
C LYS A 42 -9.96 3.10 13.93
N ASP A 43 -9.62 1.86 14.23
CA ASP A 43 -9.35 1.42 15.59
C ASP A 43 -8.16 2.17 16.21
N TYR A 44 -7.25 2.67 15.39
CA TYR A 44 -6.10 3.47 15.82
C TYR A 44 -6.31 4.96 15.61
N LYS A 45 -7.53 5.37 15.23
CA LYS A 45 -7.86 6.78 14.94
C LYS A 45 -7.00 7.38 13.82
N ILE A 46 -6.62 6.55 12.85
CA ILE A 46 -5.88 6.95 11.67
C ILE A 46 -6.86 7.15 10.52
N LYS A 47 -6.69 8.24 9.77
CA LYS A 47 -7.44 8.50 8.53
C LYS A 47 -6.53 8.27 7.34
N VAL A 48 -7.11 8.00 6.16
CA VAL A 48 -6.29 7.88 4.94
C VAL A 48 -5.52 9.17 4.69
N SER A 49 -6.11 10.33 4.99
CA SER A 49 -5.43 11.61 4.86
C SER A 49 -4.19 11.77 5.76
N ASP A 50 -4.05 10.93 6.77
CA ASP A 50 -2.85 10.91 7.62
C ASP A 50 -1.70 10.14 6.97
N ILE A 51 -1.97 9.38 5.92
CA ILE A 51 -0.96 8.57 5.22
C ILE A 51 -0.37 9.42 4.11
N THR A 52 0.93 9.73 4.24
CA THR A 52 1.62 10.54 3.24
C THR A 52 2.18 9.68 2.12
N TYR A 53 2.82 8.58 2.49
CA TYR A 53 3.53 7.72 1.57
C TYR A 53 3.17 6.26 1.79
N ILE A 54 3.25 5.47 0.71
CA ILE A 54 3.11 4.02 0.77
C ILE A 54 4.31 3.38 0.08
N LEU A 55 4.82 2.31 0.68
CA LEU A 55 5.96 1.55 0.18
C LEU A 55 5.63 0.07 0.26
N ALA A 56 5.88 -0.67 -0.80
CA ALA A 56 5.78 -2.12 -0.77
C ALA A 56 7.16 -2.74 -0.56
N THR A 57 7.24 -3.72 0.35
CA THR A 57 8.50 -4.46 0.55
C THR A 57 8.80 -5.33 -0.66
N HIS A 58 7.75 -5.83 -1.33
CA HIS A 58 7.84 -6.52 -2.60
C HIS A 58 6.48 -6.46 -3.29
N TYR A 59 6.44 -6.80 -4.58
CA TYR A 59 5.24 -6.58 -5.40
C TYR A 59 4.42 -7.86 -5.63
N HIS A 60 4.37 -8.74 -4.64
CA HIS A 60 3.46 -9.87 -4.64
C HIS A 60 2.02 -9.39 -4.35
N PRO A 61 0.99 -10.10 -4.84
CA PRO A 61 -0.40 -9.65 -4.73
C PRO A 61 -0.87 -9.29 -3.33
N ASP A 62 -0.41 -10.02 -2.31
CA ASP A 62 -0.82 -9.80 -0.92
C ASP A 62 -0.14 -8.60 -0.26
N HIS A 63 0.71 -7.87 -0.99
CA HIS A 63 1.39 -6.67 -0.48
C HIS A 63 1.01 -5.40 -1.20
N ILE A 64 0.35 -5.51 -2.36
CA ILE A 64 0.14 -4.33 -3.22
C ILE A 64 -1.31 -4.12 -3.64
N GLY A 65 -2.22 -4.93 -3.12
CA GLY A 65 -3.61 -4.93 -3.61
C GLY A 65 -4.37 -3.62 -3.43
N LEU A 66 -3.96 -2.76 -2.50
CA LEU A 66 -4.65 -1.49 -2.23
C LEU A 66 -3.87 -0.26 -2.68
N ILE A 67 -2.69 -0.41 -3.28
CA ILE A 67 -1.82 0.74 -3.56
C ILE A 67 -2.51 1.75 -4.47
N SER A 68 -3.10 1.32 -5.59
CA SER A 68 -3.74 2.26 -6.52
C SER A 68 -4.94 2.97 -5.90
N GLU A 69 -5.74 2.25 -5.12
CA GLU A 69 -6.88 2.84 -4.45
C GLU A 69 -6.45 3.93 -3.47
N LEU A 70 -5.36 3.70 -2.74
CA LEU A 70 -4.82 4.70 -1.80
C LEU A 70 -4.16 5.86 -2.56
N MET A 71 -3.47 5.60 -3.66
CA MET A 71 -2.92 6.67 -4.51
C MET A 71 -4.01 7.57 -5.04
N ASN A 72 -5.16 7.02 -5.41
CA ASN A 72 -6.30 7.80 -5.86
C ASN A 72 -6.84 8.72 -4.77
N GLN A 73 -6.53 8.45 -3.51
CA GLN A 73 -6.93 9.27 -2.37
C GLN A 73 -5.82 10.21 -1.91
N GLY A 74 -4.74 10.33 -2.68
CA GLY A 74 -3.67 11.28 -2.42
C GLY A 74 -2.42 10.71 -1.76
N VAL A 75 -2.38 9.41 -1.47
CA VAL A 75 -1.19 8.77 -0.92
C VAL A 75 -0.14 8.65 -2.03
N LYS A 76 1.11 8.99 -1.74
CA LYS A 76 2.20 8.95 -2.71
C LYS A 76 2.95 7.64 -2.61
N LEU A 77 3.18 7.00 -3.76
CA LEU A 77 3.92 5.74 -3.82
C LEU A 77 5.42 6.02 -3.86
N LEU A 78 6.14 5.40 -2.92
CA LEU A 78 7.60 5.33 -2.93
C LEU A 78 8.00 3.97 -3.50
N VAL A 79 8.95 3.96 -4.44
CA VAL A 79 9.44 2.73 -5.06
C VAL A 79 10.94 2.69 -4.91
N ILE A 80 11.46 1.64 -4.29
CA ILE A 80 12.91 1.39 -4.28
C ILE A 80 13.31 1.00 -5.70
N ASP A 81 14.37 1.58 -6.22
CA ASP A 81 14.75 1.46 -7.62
C ASP A 81 14.87 0.01 -8.10
N ILE A 82 15.40 -0.88 -7.27
CA ILE A 82 15.51 -2.29 -7.63
C ILE A 82 14.16 -3.00 -7.74
N GLN A 83 13.08 -2.41 -7.21
CA GLN A 83 11.73 -2.97 -7.29
C GLN A 83 10.94 -2.43 -8.49
N TYR A 84 11.45 -1.41 -9.16
CA TYR A 84 10.68 -0.72 -10.20
C TYR A 84 10.19 -1.66 -11.31
N SER A 85 11.02 -2.60 -11.72
CA SER A 85 10.68 -3.56 -12.78
C SER A 85 9.62 -4.59 -12.33
N HIS A 86 9.32 -4.66 -11.04
CA HIS A 86 8.37 -5.64 -10.50
C HIS A 86 6.98 -5.05 -10.22
N ILE A 87 6.78 -3.75 -10.46
CA ILE A 87 5.53 -3.06 -10.08
C ILE A 87 4.29 -3.74 -10.65
N HIS A 88 4.36 -4.25 -11.88
CA HIS A 88 3.23 -4.88 -12.54
C HIS A 88 3.20 -6.39 -12.43
N PHE A 89 4.04 -6.97 -11.57
CA PHE A 89 4.13 -8.41 -11.41
C PHE A 89 2.78 -9.06 -11.11
N ALA A 90 1.94 -8.42 -10.29
CA ALA A 90 0.67 -8.98 -9.86
C ALA A 90 -0.49 -8.72 -10.82
N ASP A 91 -0.31 -7.90 -11.86
CA ASP A 91 -1.40 -7.50 -12.74
C ASP A 91 -2.12 -8.69 -13.37
N ASN A 92 -1.36 -9.66 -13.90
CA ASN A 92 -1.95 -10.84 -14.51
C ASN A 92 -2.63 -11.76 -13.50
N ILE A 93 -2.14 -11.79 -12.28
CA ILE A 93 -2.71 -12.61 -11.21
C ILE A 93 -4.09 -12.06 -10.85
N PHE A 94 -4.20 -10.75 -10.63
CA PHE A 94 -5.47 -10.11 -10.31
C PHE A 94 -6.44 -10.12 -11.48
N ALA A 95 -5.93 -10.03 -12.72
CA ALA A 95 -6.78 -10.04 -13.90
C ALA A 95 -7.56 -11.36 -14.08
N ARG A 96 -7.09 -12.44 -13.47
CA ARG A 96 -7.77 -13.74 -13.53
C ARG A 96 -9.03 -13.79 -12.67
N ASP A 97 -9.15 -12.92 -11.70
CA ASP A 97 -10.31 -12.84 -10.82
C ASP A 97 -11.04 -11.52 -11.04
N LYS A 98 -12.04 -11.54 -11.91
CA LYS A 98 -12.80 -10.35 -12.27
C LYS A 98 -13.67 -9.83 -11.14
N LYS A 99 -13.84 -10.59 -10.06
CA LYS A 99 -14.60 -10.15 -8.88
C LYS A 99 -13.78 -9.19 -8.03
N LEU A 100 -12.46 -9.20 -8.18
CA LEU A 100 -11.58 -8.30 -7.48
C LEU A 100 -11.47 -7.02 -8.27
N ALA A 101 -11.81 -5.91 -7.64
CA ALA A 101 -11.70 -4.58 -8.26
C ALA A 101 -10.27 -4.05 -8.15
N TYR A 102 -9.33 -4.78 -8.71
CA TYR A 102 -7.92 -4.35 -8.69
C TYR A 102 -7.65 -3.35 -9.81
N GLU A 103 -7.02 -2.26 -9.44
CA GLU A 103 -6.56 -1.23 -10.38
C GLU A 103 -5.04 -1.30 -10.46
N PRO A 104 -4.46 -1.45 -11.67
CA PRO A 104 -3.01 -1.44 -11.84
C PRO A 104 -2.39 -0.13 -11.36
N ILE A 105 -1.16 -0.23 -10.85
CA ILE A 105 -0.44 0.92 -10.30
C ILE A 105 0.00 1.85 -11.44
N HIS A 106 -0.27 3.16 -11.28
CA HIS A 106 0.16 4.19 -12.23
C HIS A 106 1.56 4.68 -11.83
N VAL A 107 2.56 4.18 -12.55
CA VAL A 107 3.98 4.46 -12.23
C VAL A 107 4.38 5.91 -12.45
N ASP A 108 3.63 6.67 -13.26
CA ASP A 108 3.95 8.06 -13.54
C ASP A 108 3.96 8.94 -12.29
N ASN A 109 3.21 8.54 -11.27
CA ASN A 109 3.10 9.28 -10.02
C ASN A 109 3.98 8.70 -8.91
N ALA A 110 4.82 7.72 -9.22
CA ALA A 110 5.69 7.10 -8.22
C ALA A 110 6.94 7.93 -7.99
N ILE A 111 7.40 7.92 -6.73
CA ILE A 111 8.66 8.55 -6.35
C ILE A 111 9.71 7.44 -6.25
N ILE A 112 10.76 7.51 -7.06
CA ILE A 112 11.78 6.48 -7.10
C ILE A 112 12.87 6.80 -6.08
N ILE A 113 13.18 5.83 -5.22
CA ILE A 113 14.22 5.95 -4.20
C ILE A 113 15.42 5.11 -4.65
N SER A 114 16.57 5.76 -4.78
CA SER A 114 17.82 5.07 -5.13
C SER A 114 18.39 4.34 -3.92
N THR A 115 18.88 3.16 -4.14
CA THR A 115 19.55 2.36 -3.11
C THR A 115 21.06 2.49 -3.19
#